data_0b5666c89cff205c2617a569e75c35aa
#
_entry.id   0b5666c89cff205c2617a569e75c35aa
#
_cell.length_a   1.000
_cell.length_b   1.000
_cell.length_c   1.000
_cell.angle_alpha   90.00
_cell.angle_beta   90.00
_cell.angle_gamma   90.00
#
_symmetry.space_group_name_H-M   'P 1'
#
loop_
_entity.id
_entity.type
_entity.pdbx_description
1 polymer ?
#
loop_
_entity_poly.entity_id
_entity_poly.type
_entity_poly.pdbx_seq_one_letter_code
_entity_poly.pdbx_strand_id
1 'polypeptide(L)'
;RLTNLDLTNPSLRNKDAIKIPFSRSPKIAITTNYAIKGSGNSFARRKWELELHQHYNKNFTPIDEFKKHFFADWDDNEWCQFDNYMTYCLQLFLNDGLVKSKFVNLKTRQLSSDTSHDFIEWCGLLENGAHKNLQIGIKVHQQDKYYDFISDYPDYAPKSKMQISRMKFYKWMVSYAIYATGQEPLTGRDSIGKWMEIKPIVTPKAEQGNLNL
;
A
#
# COMPACT_ATOMS: atom_id res chain seq x y z
N ARG A 1 -5.38 6.38 -18.14
CA ARG A 1 -5.10 5.69 -19.43
C ARG A 1 -3.67 6.01 -19.83
N LEU A 2 -2.77 5.02 -19.81
CA LEU A 2 -1.49 5.14 -20.50
C LEU A 2 -1.80 5.09 -22.00
N THR A 3 -1.64 6.22 -22.67
CA THR A 3 -1.86 6.27 -24.12
C THR A 3 -0.65 5.77 -24.91
N ASN A 4 0.55 5.90 -24.33
CA ASN A 4 1.80 5.46 -24.94
C ASN A 4 2.79 4.98 -23.86
N LEU A 5 3.64 4.04 -24.22
CA LEU A 5 4.81 3.66 -23.44
C LEU A 5 6.03 4.32 -24.08
N ASP A 6 6.65 5.28 -23.40
CA ASP A 6 7.90 5.89 -23.85
C ASP A 6 9.07 5.04 -23.32
N LEU A 7 9.71 4.34 -24.21
CA LEU A 7 10.95 3.60 -23.92
C LEU A 7 12.14 4.52 -24.26
N THR A 8 12.47 5.40 -23.33
CA THR A 8 13.71 6.18 -23.42
C THR A 8 14.83 5.40 -22.77
N ASN A 9 15.80 4.97 -23.55
CA ASN A 9 17.05 4.42 -23.00
C ASN A 9 18.04 5.58 -22.80
N PRO A 10 18.36 5.95 -21.55
CA PRO A 10 19.26 7.07 -21.28
C PRO A 10 20.71 6.85 -21.79
N SER A 11 21.08 5.62 -22.14
CA SER A 11 22.39 5.31 -22.74
C SER A 11 22.44 5.56 -24.26
N LEU A 12 21.30 5.77 -24.91
CA LEU A 12 21.22 6.04 -26.35
C LEU A 12 21.08 7.55 -26.61
N ARG A 13 22.12 8.31 -26.25
CA ARG A 13 22.23 9.72 -26.65
C ARG A 13 22.05 9.82 -28.17
N ASN A 14 21.10 10.69 -28.61
CA ASN A 14 20.80 11.00 -30.04
C ASN A 14 19.97 9.95 -30.81
N LYS A 15 19.17 9.10 -30.15
CA LYS A 15 18.13 8.32 -30.85
C LYS A 15 16.75 8.82 -30.44
N ASP A 16 15.86 8.88 -31.42
CA ASP A 16 14.46 9.27 -31.20
C ASP A 16 13.77 8.29 -30.26
N ALA A 17 12.93 8.82 -29.36
CA ALA A 17 12.13 8.00 -28.47
C ALA A 17 11.16 7.12 -29.27
N ILE A 18 11.17 5.84 -29.03
CA ILE A 18 10.21 4.90 -29.63
C ILE A 18 8.89 5.00 -28.88
N LYS A 19 7.84 5.48 -29.54
CA LYS A 19 6.50 5.53 -29.00
C LYS A 19 5.70 4.30 -29.40
N ILE A 20 5.35 3.48 -28.42
CA ILE A 20 4.52 2.29 -28.64
C ILE A 20 3.07 2.63 -28.26
N PRO A 21 2.10 2.53 -29.19
CA PRO A 21 0.70 2.78 -28.88
C PRO A 21 0.18 1.79 -27.84
N PHE A 22 -0.78 2.20 -27.00
CA PHE A 22 -1.30 1.40 -25.91
C PHE A 22 -1.79 0.00 -26.33
N SER A 23 -2.40 -0.11 -27.51
CA SER A 23 -2.88 -1.38 -28.08
C SER A 23 -1.75 -2.40 -28.33
N ARG A 24 -0.51 -1.95 -28.52
CA ARG A 24 0.67 -2.76 -28.76
C ARG A 24 1.63 -2.78 -27.55
N SER A 25 1.31 -2.03 -26.50
CA SER A 25 2.13 -1.99 -25.29
C SER A 25 2.03 -3.31 -24.52
N PRO A 26 3.15 -3.86 -24.02
CA PRO A 26 3.12 -5.04 -23.19
C PRO A 26 2.39 -4.77 -21.89
N LYS A 27 1.68 -5.78 -21.39
CA LYS A 27 1.18 -5.78 -20.01
C LYS A 27 2.28 -6.31 -19.11
N ILE A 28 2.51 -5.62 -17.98
CA ILE A 28 3.59 -5.94 -17.05
C ILE A 28 2.97 -6.47 -15.78
N ALA A 29 3.37 -7.68 -15.37
CA ALA A 29 3.10 -8.23 -14.05
C ALA A 29 4.40 -8.25 -13.24
N ILE A 30 4.35 -7.83 -11.99
CA ILE A 30 5.50 -7.79 -11.07
C ILE A 30 5.13 -8.58 -9.82
N THR A 31 5.92 -9.59 -9.51
CA THR A 31 5.84 -10.31 -8.24
C THR A 31 6.91 -9.75 -7.29
N THR A 32 6.52 -9.40 -6.07
CA THR A 32 7.44 -8.81 -5.10
C THR A 32 6.95 -9.03 -3.67
N ASN A 33 7.88 -9.18 -2.74
CA ASN A 33 7.58 -9.20 -1.29
C ASN A 33 7.51 -7.79 -0.69
N TYR A 34 7.75 -6.75 -1.50
CA TYR A 34 7.79 -5.36 -1.06
C TYR A 34 6.63 -4.57 -1.64
N ALA A 35 6.14 -3.59 -0.90
CA ALA A 35 5.18 -2.62 -1.44
C ALA A 35 5.84 -1.75 -2.52
N ILE A 36 5.15 -1.56 -3.65
CA ILE A 36 5.62 -0.68 -4.72
C ILE A 36 5.42 0.77 -4.27
N LYS A 37 6.52 1.52 -4.18
CA LYS A 37 6.50 2.93 -3.79
C LYS A 37 5.79 3.79 -4.84
N GLY A 38 4.95 4.69 -4.38
CA GLY A 38 4.26 5.66 -5.21
C GLY A 38 2.98 6.14 -4.54
N SER A 39 2.59 7.37 -4.83
CA SER A 39 1.41 8.00 -4.26
C SER A 39 0.65 8.82 -5.31
N GLY A 40 -0.59 9.18 -4.96
CA GLY A 40 -1.44 10.04 -5.77
C GLY A 40 -2.36 9.29 -6.74
N ASN A 41 -3.42 9.98 -7.17
CA ASN A 41 -4.49 9.43 -8.00
C ASN A 41 -4.02 8.86 -9.34
N SER A 42 -2.97 9.45 -9.93
CA SER A 42 -2.41 8.99 -11.21
C SER A 42 -1.72 7.63 -11.05
N PHE A 43 -1.02 7.43 -9.93
CA PHE A 43 -0.37 6.16 -9.60
C PHE A 43 -1.41 5.08 -9.31
N ALA A 44 -2.39 5.38 -8.46
CA ALA A 44 -3.44 4.44 -8.07
C ALA A 44 -4.27 3.91 -9.27
N ARG A 45 -4.50 4.76 -10.30
CA ARG A 45 -5.24 4.36 -11.50
C ARG A 45 -4.47 3.46 -12.46
N ARG A 46 -3.13 3.41 -12.34
CA ARG A 46 -2.25 2.65 -13.24
C ARG A 46 -1.80 1.32 -12.66
N LYS A 47 -2.08 1.11 -11.38
CA LYS A 47 -1.64 -0.06 -10.61
C LYS A 47 -2.85 -0.87 -10.19
N TRP A 48 -2.75 -2.18 -10.37
CA TRP A 48 -3.63 -3.14 -9.74
C TRP A 48 -2.77 -4.07 -8.90
N GLU A 49 -3.06 -4.16 -7.62
CA GLU A 49 -2.31 -4.97 -6.67
C GLU A 49 -3.17 -6.11 -6.17
N LEU A 50 -2.56 -7.29 -6.10
CA LEU A 50 -3.12 -8.48 -5.48
C LEU A 50 -2.19 -8.90 -4.35
N GLU A 51 -2.73 -9.08 -3.16
CA GLU A 51 -2.02 -9.64 -2.02
C GLU A 51 -2.42 -11.10 -1.86
N LEU A 52 -1.43 -12.00 -1.88
CA LEU A 52 -1.64 -13.41 -1.60
C LEU A 52 -1.59 -13.64 -0.08
N HIS A 53 -2.53 -14.45 0.42
CA HIS A 53 -2.53 -14.85 1.81
C HIS A 53 -1.29 -15.70 2.14
N GLN A 54 -0.71 -15.48 3.33
CA GLN A 54 0.50 -16.18 3.77
C GLN A 54 0.14 -17.54 4.38
N HIS A 55 -0.28 -18.48 3.52
CA HIS A 55 -0.60 -19.85 3.91
C HIS A 55 0.66 -20.69 4.07
N TYR A 56 1.55 -20.61 3.08
CA TYR A 56 2.82 -21.35 3.10
C TYR A 56 3.93 -20.57 3.81
N ASN A 57 4.84 -21.31 4.45
CA ASN A 57 5.97 -20.77 5.16
C ASN A 57 7.16 -21.75 5.09
N LYS A 58 8.25 -21.47 5.80
CA LYS A 58 9.46 -22.32 5.79
C LYS A 58 9.22 -23.75 6.30
N ASN A 59 8.21 -23.94 7.16
CA ASN A 59 7.92 -25.22 7.81
C ASN A 59 6.73 -25.95 7.19
N PHE A 60 6.00 -25.30 6.31
CA PHE A 60 4.84 -25.85 5.61
C PHE A 60 4.80 -25.31 4.19
N THR A 61 5.14 -26.15 3.24
CA THR A 61 5.27 -25.83 1.81
C THR A 61 4.16 -26.49 0.99
N PRO A 62 3.92 -26.07 -0.27
CA PRO A 62 3.00 -26.77 -1.16
C PRO A 62 3.31 -28.26 -1.32
N ILE A 63 4.59 -28.64 -1.30
CA ILE A 63 4.99 -30.04 -1.39
C ILE A 63 4.59 -30.82 -0.12
N ASP A 64 4.63 -30.17 1.05
CA ASP A 64 4.20 -30.79 2.30
C ASP A 64 2.69 -31.06 2.29
N GLU A 65 1.90 -30.22 1.66
CA GLU A 65 0.45 -30.34 1.55
C GLU A 65 0.05 -31.33 0.45
N PHE A 66 0.55 -31.14 -0.78
CA PHE A 66 0.10 -31.89 -1.94
C PHE A 66 0.95 -33.10 -2.30
N LYS A 67 2.11 -33.29 -1.65
CA LYS A 67 3.07 -34.40 -1.84
C LYS A 67 3.61 -34.53 -3.28
N LYS A 68 3.52 -33.45 -4.07
CA LYS A 68 4.00 -33.36 -5.46
C LYS A 68 4.37 -31.94 -5.85
N HIS A 69 5.18 -31.81 -6.89
CA HIS A 69 5.47 -30.51 -7.48
C HIS A 69 4.37 -30.10 -8.45
N PHE A 70 3.83 -28.90 -8.26
CA PHE A 70 2.84 -28.35 -9.19
C PHE A 70 3.44 -28.23 -10.60
N PHE A 71 2.65 -28.57 -11.59
CA PHE A 71 2.94 -28.56 -13.02
C PHE A 71 3.99 -29.58 -13.48
N ALA A 72 4.95 -29.96 -12.63
CA ALA A 72 6.01 -30.90 -12.99
C ALA A 72 5.56 -32.37 -12.86
N ASP A 73 4.85 -32.69 -11.77
CA ASP A 73 4.42 -34.05 -11.43
C ASP A 73 2.93 -34.32 -11.77
N TRP A 74 2.30 -33.42 -12.52
CA TRP A 74 0.89 -33.53 -12.88
C TRP A 74 0.66 -34.51 -14.00
N ASP A 75 -0.39 -35.34 -13.85
CA ASP A 75 -0.91 -36.20 -14.90
C ASP A 75 -1.89 -35.45 -15.83
N ASP A 76 -2.34 -36.11 -16.88
CA ASP A 76 -3.25 -35.52 -17.87
C ASP A 76 -4.59 -35.10 -17.23
N ASN A 77 -5.06 -35.82 -16.21
CA ASN A 77 -6.30 -35.48 -15.53
C ASN A 77 -6.16 -34.21 -14.71
N GLU A 78 -5.04 -34.00 -14.02
CA GLU A 78 -4.74 -32.78 -13.28
C GLU A 78 -4.60 -31.57 -14.22
N TRP A 79 -3.98 -31.78 -15.38
CA TRP A 79 -3.93 -30.74 -16.41
C TRP A 79 -5.33 -30.36 -16.91
N CYS A 80 -6.20 -31.35 -17.17
CA CYS A 80 -7.60 -31.10 -17.55
C CYS A 80 -8.38 -30.35 -16.46
N GLN A 81 -8.16 -30.68 -15.19
CA GLN A 81 -8.79 -29.98 -14.07
C GLN A 81 -8.31 -28.52 -13.99
N PHE A 82 -7.03 -28.29 -14.18
CA PHE A 82 -6.45 -26.94 -14.22
C PHE A 82 -7.02 -26.12 -15.38
N ASP A 83 -7.10 -26.67 -16.59
CA ASP A 83 -7.66 -25.98 -17.75
C ASP A 83 -9.15 -25.65 -17.56
N ASN A 84 -9.92 -26.54 -16.97
CA ASN A 84 -11.31 -26.29 -16.60
C ASN A 84 -11.44 -25.16 -15.59
N TYR A 85 -10.58 -25.15 -14.57
CA TYR A 85 -10.56 -24.07 -13.57
C TYR A 85 -10.16 -22.74 -14.21
N MET A 86 -9.16 -22.71 -15.07
CA MET A 86 -8.74 -21.49 -15.78
C MET A 86 -9.86 -20.98 -16.71
N THR A 87 -10.57 -21.88 -17.38
CA THR A 87 -11.74 -21.52 -18.20
C THR A 87 -12.86 -20.91 -17.35
N TYR A 88 -13.14 -21.48 -16.19
CA TYR A 88 -14.07 -20.91 -15.22
C TYR A 88 -13.66 -19.53 -14.73
N CYS A 89 -12.38 -19.34 -14.38
CA CYS A 89 -11.84 -18.02 -14.01
C CYS A 89 -12.01 -16.99 -15.15
N LEU A 90 -11.81 -17.41 -16.39
CA LEU A 90 -12.02 -16.55 -17.56
C LEU A 90 -13.49 -16.15 -17.70
N GLN A 91 -14.42 -17.07 -17.49
CA GLN A 91 -15.87 -16.78 -17.52
C GLN A 91 -16.26 -15.77 -16.43
N LEU A 92 -15.76 -15.95 -15.20
CA LEU A 92 -15.96 -14.97 -14.13
C LEU A 92 -15.43 -13.59 -14.50
N PHE A 93 -14.22 -13.53 -15.06
CA PHE A 93 -13.63 -12.26 -15.50
C PHE A 93 -14.45 -11.60 -16.62
N LEU A 94 -14.98 -12.37 -17.58
CA LEU A 94 -15.80 -11.82 -18.65
C LEU A 94 -17.16 -11.31 -18.16
N ASN A 95 -17.72 -11.92 -17.12
CA ASN A 95 -18.99 -11.50 -16.51
C ASN A 95 -18.84 -10.31 -15.57
N ASP A 96 -17.87 -10.36 -14.65
CA ASP A 96 -17.79 -9.45 -13.50
C ASP A 96 -16.62 -8.46 -13.63
N GLY A 97 -15.71 -8.68 -14.59
CA GLY A 97 -14.48 -7.89 -14.73
C GLY A 97 -13.47 -8.20 -13.63
N LEU A 98 -12.55 -7.25 -13.39
CA LEU A 98 -11.56 -7.35 -12.32
C LEU A 98 -12.18 -7.04 -10.97
N VAL A 99 -12.33 -8.04 -10.13
CA VAL A 99 -12.78 -7.88 -8.74
C VAL A 99 -11.63 -7.41 -7.87
N LYS A 100 -11.84 -6.31 -7.14
CA LYS A 100 -10.84 -5.80 -6.19
C LYS A 100 -10.82 -6.67 -4.94
N SER A 101 -9.67 -7.26 -4.65
CA SER A 101 -9.47 -7.97 -3.39
C SER A 101 -9.35 -7.01 -2.21
N LYS A 102 -9.75 -7.48 -1.02
CA LYS A 102 -9.47 -6.76 0.23
C LYS A 102 -8.02 -7.01 0.60
N PHE A 103 -7.28 -5.93 0.84
CA PHE A 103 -5.90 -6.03 1.33
C PHE A 103 -5.90 -6.29 2.84
N VAL A 104 -5.06 -7.21 3.28
CA VAL A 104 -4.91 -7.53 4.71
C VAL A 104 -3.73 -6.74 5.31
N ASN A 105 -2.58 -6.78 4.66
CA ASN A 105 -1.34 -6.17 5.19
C ASN A 105 -0.71 -5.11 4.27
N LEU A 106 -1.23 -4.92 3.07
CA LEU A 106 -0.61 -4.04 2.09
C LEU A 106 -0.50 -2.60 2.59
N LYS A 107 -1.55 -2.07 3.23
CA LYS A 107 -1.53 -0.71 3.78
C LYS A 107 -0.43 -0.54 4.83
N THR A 108 -0.28 -1.51 5.73
CA THR A 108 0.75 -1.49 6.78
C THR A 108 2.15 -1.60 6.16
N ARG A 109 2.34 -2.45 5.15
CA ARG A 109 3.61 -2.56 4.41
C ARG A 109 3.94 -1.28 3.64
N GLN A 110 2.96 -0.62 3.03
CA GLN A 110 3.15 0.67 2.37
C GLN A 110 3.59 1.72 3.38
N LEU A 111 2.90 1.83 4.52
CA LEU A 111 3.28 2.76 5.58
C LEU A 111 4.72 2.48 6.07
N SER A 112 5.08 1.21 6.28
CA SER A 112 6.43 0.81 6.68
C SER A 112 7.49 1.16 5.63
N SER A 113 7.15 1.08 4.35
CA SER A 113 8.03 1.47 3.25
C SER A 113 8.20 2.99 3.12
N ASP A 114 7.17 3.75 3.43
CA ASP A 114 7.15 5.21 3.32
C ASP A 114 7.72 5.91 4.56
N THR A 115 7.77 5.21 5.69
CA THR A 115 8.23 5.72 7.00
C THR A 115 9.43 4.92 7.52
N SER A 116 9.34 4.43 8.76
CA SER A 116 10.25 3.47 9.35
C SER A 116 9.50 2.56 10.32
N HIS A 117 10.11 1.42 10.66
CA HIS A 117 9.55 0.50 11.65
C HIS A 117 9.37 1.17 13.02
N ASP A 118 10.38 1.89 13.47
CA ASP A 118 10.39 2.61 14.74
C ASP A 118 9.31 3.69 14.81
N PHE A 119 9.02 4.37 13.67
CA PHE A 119 7.91 5.31 13.62
C PHE A 119 6.55 4.63 13.75
N ILE A 120 6.38 3.44 13.16
CA ILE A 120 5.15 2.65 13.26
C ILE A 120 4.93 2.17 14.70
N GLU A 121 5.99 1.70 15.35
CA GLU A 121 6.00 1.32 16.76
C GLU A 121 5.66 2.52 17.65
N TRP A 122 6.29 3.68 17.40
CA TRP A 122 6.01 4.92 18.11
C TRP A 122 4.55 5.36 17.98
N CYS A 123 3.93 5.16 16.82
CA CYS A 123 2.50 5.39 16.62
C CYS A 123 1.59 4.39 17.35
N GLY A 124 2.14 3.28 17.88
CA GLY A 124 1.40 2.24 18.60
C GLY A 124 0.69 1.22 17.70
N LEU A 125 1.00 1.19 16.40
CA LEU A 125 0.34 0.25 15.47
C LEU A 125 0.70 -1.21 15.71
N LEU A 126 1.85 -1.49 16.31
CA LEU A 126 2.29 -2.85 16.63
C LEU A 126 1.62 -3.39 17.91
N GLU A 127 1.08 -2.51 18.75
CA GLU A 127 0.40 -2.82 20.01
C GLU A 127 -1.13 -2.73 19.84
N ASN A 128 -1.73 -3.68 19.16
CA ASN A 128 -3.21 -3.79 19.00
C ASN A 128 -3.93 -2.57 18.39
N GLY A 129 -3.25 -1.80 17.56
CA GLY A 129 -3.87 -0.68 16.81
C GLY A 129 -4.18 0.57 17.63
N ALA A 130 -3.59 0.72 18.80
CA ALA A 130 -3.72 1.94 19.59
C ALA A 130 -2.96 3.10 18.93
N HIS A 131 -3.66 4.19 18.63
CA HIS A 131 -3.07 5.44 18.11
C HIS A 131 -2.40 6.21 19.27
N LYS A 132 -1.24 5.73 19.75
CA LYS A 132 -0.59 6.21 20.98
C LYS A 132 -0.18 7.68 20.92
N ASN A 133 0.63 8.04 19.93
CA ASN A 133 1.25 9.37 19.84
C ASN A 133 0.58 10.30 18.80
N LEU A 134 -0.22 9.72 17.90
CA LEU A 134 -0.97 10.46 16.88
C LEU A 134 -2.45 10.05 16.96
N GLN A 135 -3.17 10.62 17.93
CA GLN A 135 -4.58 10.26 18.18
C GLN A 135 -5.51 10.92 17.15
N ILE A 136 -6.56 10.19 16.77
CA ILE A 136 -7.58 10.69 15.85
C ILE A 136 -8.43 11.76 16.55
N GLY A 137 -8.69 12.88 15.86
CA GLY A 137 -9.48 13.99 16.39
C GLY A 137 -8.72 14.92 17.34
N ILE A 138 -7.41 14.69 17.53
CA ILE A 138 -6.60 15.54 18.38
C ILE A 138 -5.65 16.37 17.52
N LYS A 139 -5.67 17.67 17.73
CA LYS A 139 -4.73 18.63 17.13
C LYS A 139 -3.36 18.47 17.79
N VAL A 140 -2.33 18.23 16.98
CA VAL A 140 -0.96 18.08 17.43
C VAL A 140 -0.03 19.04 16.66
N HIS A 141 0.97 19.64 17.35
CA HIS A 141 1.96 20.47 16.68
C HIS A 141 3.09 19.62 16.12
N GLN A 142 3.46 19.89 14.88
CA GLN A 142 4.47 19.13 14.15
C GLN A 142 5.84 19.14 14.87
N GLN A 143 6.21 20.28 15.45
CA GLN A 143 7.49 20.45 16.11
C GLN A 143 7.56 19.62 17.40
N ASP A 144 6.50 19.63 18.19
CA ASP A 144 6.46 18.91 19.46
C ASP A 144 6.55 17.39 19.20
N LYS A 145 5.76 16.90 18.24
CA LYS A 145 5.80 15.48 17.86
C LYS A 145 7.12 15.03 17.26
N TYR A 146 7.83 15.92 16.57
CA TYR A 146 9.18 15.62 16.12
C TYR A 146 10.15 15.46 17.29
N TYR A 147 10.07 16.35 18.28
CA TYR A 147 10.93 16.25 19.46
C TYR A 147 10.58 15.06 20.35
N ASP A 148 9.29 14.75 20.52
CA ASP A 148 8.84 13.52 21.19
C ASP A 148 9.47 12.29 20.52
N PHE A 149 9.38 12.20 19.19
CA PHE A 149 9.92 11.08 18.44
C PHE A 149 11.43 10.92 18.57
N ILE A 150 12.21 11.99 18.40
CA ILE A 150 13.68 11.90 18.51
C ILE A 150 14.16 11.73 19.94
N SER A 151 13.33 12.06 20.95
CA SER A 151 13.60 11.76 22.35
C SER A 151 13.47 10.27 22.62
N ASP A 152 12.43 9.64 22.07
CA ASP A 152 12.20 8.20 22.22
C ASP A 152 13.15 7.35 21.34
N TYR A 153 13.55 7.89 20.18
CA TYR A 153 14.44 7.26 19.20
C TYR A 153 15.62 8.18 18.84
N PRO A 154 16.66 8.27 19.69
CA PRO A 154 17.79 9.20 19.50
C PRO A 154 18.58 8.98 18.21
N ASP A 155 18.51 7.80 17.61
CA ASP A 155 19.16 7.49 16.34
C ASP A 155 18.65 8.36 15.17
N TYR A 156 17.48 8.97 15.31
CA TYR A 156 16.90 9.90 14.32
C TYR A 156 17.20 11.36 14.61
N ALA A 157 17.86 11.66 15.72
CA ALA A 157 18.21 13.04 16.12
C ALA A 157 19.21 13.69 15.14
N PRO A 158 19.30 15.02 15.12
CA PRO A 158 20.31 15.74 14.33
C PRO A 158 21.72 15.24 14.62
N LYS A 159 22.53 15.06 13.57
CA LYS A 159 23.92 14.54 13.61
C LYS A 159 24.04 13.03 13.90
N SER A 160 22.96 12.32 14.05
CA SER A 160 22.99 10.84 14.17
C SER A 160 23.03 10.17 12.79
N LYS A 161 23.33 8.87 12.77
CA LYS A 161 23.48 8.08 11.54
C LYS A 161 22.19 8.01 10.71
N MET A 162 21.04 7.96 11.35
CA MET A 162 19.71 7.85 10.74
C MET A 162 18.94 9.17 10.76
N GLN A 163 19.62 10.29 10.98
CA GLN A 163 18.96 11.59 11.20
C GLN A 163 17.81 11.84 10.22
N ILE A 164 16.72 12.38 10.74
CA ILE A 164 15.56 12.78 9.96
C ILE A 164 15.31 14.28 10.06
N SER A 165 14.99 14.92 8.94
CA SER A 165 14.56 16.32 8.97
C SER A 165 13.11 16.44 9.46
N ARG A 166 12.76 17.58 10.10
CA ARG A 166 11.36 17.87 10.50
C ARG A 166 10.38 17.74 9.33
N MET A 167 10.78 18.15 8.12
CA MET A 167 9.94 18.03 6.94
C MET A 167 9.68 16.58 6.55
N LYS A 168 10.68 15.70 6.64
CA LYS A 168 10.52 14.27 6.36
C LYS A 168 9.65 13.61 7.43
N PHE A 169 9.84 13.94 8.70
CA PHE A 169 8.99 13.45 9.79
C PHE A 169 7.53 13.89 9.61
N TYR A 170 7.28 15.15 9.24
CA TYR A 170 5.94 15.62 8.94
C TYR A 170 5.27 14.82 7.79
N LYS A 171 6.02 14.48 6.73
CA LYS A 171 5.51 13.60 5.68
C LYS A 171 5.13 12.22 6.23
N TRP A 172 5.89 11.68 7.17
CA TRP A 172 5.55 10.44 7.84
C TRP A 172 4.24 10.54 8.63
N MET A 173 4.04 11.63 9.37
CA MET A 173 2.78 11.89 10.07
C MET A 173 1.59 11.95 9.10
N VAL A 174 1.74 12.59 7.93
CA VAL A 174 0.70 12.64 6.90
C VAL A 174 0.42 11.25 6.33
N SER A 175 1.45 10.48 6.01
CA SER A 175 1.30 9.08 5.54
C SER A 175 0.56 8.22 6.56
N TYR A 176 0.85 8.41 7.84
CA TYR A 176 0.14 7.74 8.92
C TYR A 176 -1.33 8.14 9.01
N ALA A 177 -1.65 9.43 8.89
CA ALA A 177 -3.02 9.92 8.90
C ALA A 177 -3.85 9.32 7.76
N ILE A 178 -3.28 9.28 6.55
CA ILE A 178 -3.91 8.64 5.38
C ILE A 178 -4.09 7.13 5.60
N TYR A 179 -3.10 6.47 6.21
CA TYR A 179 -3.22 5.06 6.57
C TYR A 179 -4.38 4.82 7.53
N ALA A 180 -4.46 5.63 8.61
CA ALA A 180 -5.42 5.45 9.69
C ALA A 180 -6.87 5.74 9.26
N THR A 181 -7.09 6.74 8.41
CA THR A 181 -8.45 7.23 8.09
C THR A 181 -8.80 7.19 6.60
N GLY A 182 -7.83 6.93 5.71
CA GLY A 182 -8.00 7.01 4.26
C GLY A 182 -8.10 8.44 3.71
N GLN A 183 -7.91 9.46 4.55
CA GLN A 183 -8.05 10.86 4.19
C GLN A 183 -6.80 11.67 4.59
N GLU A 184 -6.55 12.75 3.87
CA GLU A 184 -5.52 13.71 4.29
C GLU A 184 -5.93 14.40 5.60
N PRO A 185 -4.98 14.63 6.53
CA PRO A 185 -5.26 15.32 7.77
C PRO A 185 -5.60 16.80 7.52
N LEU A 186 -6.32 17.39 8.47
CA LEU A 186 -6.42 18.85 8.56
C LEU A 186 -5.05 19.41 8.95
N THR A 187 -4.64 20.46 8.31
CA THR A 187 -3.37 21.14 8.60
C THR A 187 -3.56 22.64 8.66
N GLY A 188 -2.77 23.28 9.48
CA GLY A 188 -2.79 24.73 9.59
C GLY A 188 -1.58 25.28 10.35
N ARG A 189 -1.65 26.54 10.68
CA ARG A 189 -0.65 27.25 11.46
C ARG A 189 -1.33 28.15 12.47
N ASP A 190 -0.83 28.19 13.70
CA ASP A 190 -1.23 29.11 14.75
C ASP A 190 0.00 29.81 15.36
N SER A 191 -0.16 30.47 16.49
CA SER A 191 0.92 31.19 17.20
C SER A 191 2.05 30.27 17.67
N ILE A 192 1.77 28.99 17.92
CA ILE A 192 2.76 28.00 18.37
C ILE A 192 3.53 27.43 17.18
N GLY A 193 2.86 27.23 16.04
CA GLY A 193 3.52 26.68 14.85
C GLY A 193 2.59 25.95 13.89
N LYS A 194 3.17 25.08 13.07
CA LYS A 194 2.39 24.20 12.18
C LYS A 194 1.78 23.06 12.98
N TRP A 195 0.49 22.81 12.74
CA TRP A 195 -0.26 21.74 13.38
C TRP A 195 -0.90 20.81 12.36
N MET A 196 -1.29 19.64 12.83
CA MET A 196 -2.03 18.62 12.11
C MET A 196 -3.10 18.00 13.01
N GLU A 197 -4.23 17.62 12.43
CA GLU A 197 -5.30 16.88 13.10
C GLU A 197 -5.77 15.76 12.16
N ILE A 198 -5.79 14.53 12.67
CA ILE A 198 -6.31 13.36 11.94
C ILE A 198 -7.82 13.35 12.07
N LYS A 199 -8.54 13.48 10.96
CA LYS A 199 -10.00 13.49 10.99
C LYS A 199 -10.56 12.13 11.41
N PRO A 200 -11.59 12.07 12.26
CA PRO A 200 -12.30 10.84 12.52
C PRO A 200 -13.00 10.35 11.23
N ILE A 201 -13.12 9.03 11.10
CA ILE A 201 -13.85 8.42 9.98
C ILE A 201 -15.34 8.71 10.23
N VAL A 202 -15.94 9.59 9.41
CA VAL A 202 -17.38 9.77 9.40
C VAL A 202 -17.99 8.58 8.66
N THR A 203 -18.48 7.59 9.37
CA THR A 203 -19.34 6.55 8.80
C THR A 203 -20.61 7.24 8.32
N PRO A 204 -20.99 7.16 7.03
CA PRO A 204 -22.30 7.69 6.62
C PRO A 204 -23.36 6.96 7.45
N LYS A 205 -24.22 7.72 8.13
CA LYS A 205 -25.42 7.14 8.76
C LYS A 205 -26.16 6.38 7.67
N ALA A 206 -26.39 5.10 7.90
CA ALA A 206 -27.32 4.33 7.08
C ALA A 206 -28.65 5.12 7.06
N GLU A 207 -29.06 5.59 5.90
CA GLU A 207 -30.41 6.11 5.71
C GLU A 207 -31.35 4.98 6.13
N GLN A 208 -32.02 5.17 7.25
CA GLN A 208 -33.16 4.33 7.62
C GLN A 208 -34.22 4.60 6.55
N GLY A 209 -34.24 3.76 5.53
CA GLY A 209 -35.33 3.75 4.55
C GLY A 209 -36.64 3.52 5.30
N ASN A 210 -37.47 4.57 5.36
CA ASN A 210 -38.86 4.43 5.72
C ASN A 210 -39.53 3.45 4.73
N LEU A 211 -39.61 2.19 5.10
CA LEU A 211 -40.58 1.28 4.53
C LEU A 211 -41.95 1.68 5.10
N ASN A 212 -42.63 2.59 4.41
CA ASN A 212 -44.07 2.72 4.55
C ASN A 212 -44.73 1.55 3.79
N LEU A 213 -45.29 0.63 4.54
CA LEU A 213 -46.23 -0.36 4.07
C LEU A 213 -47.58 0.31 3.72
#